data_875fcebd94cb70abadd04afc8f1dbca1
#
_entry.id   875fcebd94cb70abadd04afc8f1dbca1
#
_cell.length_a   1.000
_cell.length_b   1.000
_cell.length_c   1.000
_cell.angle_alpha   90.00
_cell.angle_beta   90.00
_cell.angle_gamma   90.00
#
_symmetry.space_group_name_H-M   'P 1'
#
loop_
_entity.id
_entity.type
_entity.pdbx_description
1 polymer ?
#
loop_
_entity_poly.entity_id
_entity_poly.type
_entity_poly.pdbx_seq_one_letter_code
_entity_poly.pdbx_strand_id
1 'polypeptide(L)'
;MAMNVKPLNADTTFLIDFIPLFAPARASARFPGSFTVLIDPWISHHTTSPCISSLREIPQPDLIIISQDKPDHCHKQTLCTLPADARIRILATPVASKLIRSWKYFTHATIETMQPYNSKNDESIIRIPIPGYSSFSQGGEVTVTYMPQRMDPTRLHNAIGLTYRAPNSTTTSVNGSVVNLLNLPPSPQDSPMAGNFPDPMNGRNNPMTPPDSPMELDGNSPMFPSREKTISILYSPHGVAYTAIEPYALSHLAKESALPLTALFHSINTEENPWFMGGVVAVGYPGGAEIIRNLGARYWISAHDEVKDNRGWSVAWIKSRVYSSEEAQQKLDEETKSTVLHQDGKHGTLGPRTQIFRLDVGEQLRIV
;
A
#
# COMPACT_ATOMS: atom_id res chain seq x y z
N MET A 1 -3.00 2.04 -11.70
CA MET A 1 -2.73 2.67 -10.38
C MET A 1 -1.25 2.68 -10.14
N ALA A 2 -0.75 3.68 -9.42
CA ALA A 2 0.64 3.74 -9.00
C ALA A 2 0.73 3.88 -7.47
N MET A 3 1.86 3.49 -6.92
CA MET A 3 2.19 3.67 -5.53
C MET A 3 3.59 4.29 -5.44
N ASN A 4 3.71 5.39 -4.72
CA ASN A 4 5.01 5.95 -4.38
C ASN A 4 5.38 5.54 -2.95
N VAL A 5 6.60 5.09 -2.76
CA VAL A 5 7.15 4.72 -1.45
C VAL A 5 8.34 5.61 -1.16
N LYS A 6 8.37 6.22 0.01
CA LYS A 6 9.45 7.08 0.46
C LYS A 6 9.80 6.76 1.92
N PRO A 7 10.99 6.21 2.22
CA PRO A 7 11.45 6.09 3.59
C PRO A 7 11.79 7.48 4.14
N LEU A 8 11.36 7.77 5.34
CA LEU A 8 11.65 9.03 6.04
C LEU A 8 12.78 8.89 7.07
N ASN A 9 13.10 7.65 7.40
CA ASN A 9 14.29 7.27 8.16
C ASN A 9 14.92 6.01 7.53
N ALA A 10 16.05 5.58 8.03
CA ALA A 10 16.75 4.39 7.52
C ALA A 10 16.17 3.07 8.03
N ASP A 11 15.06 3.09 8.77
CA ASP A 11 14.56 1.95 9.53
C ASP A 11 13.11 1.59 9.17
N THR A 12 12.13 2.12 9.90
CA THR A 12 10.73 1.64 9.85
C THR A 12 9.74 2.64 9.29
N THR A 13 10.13 3.91 9.16
CA THR A 13 9.20 4.98 8.78
C THR A 13 9.04 5.11 7.28
N PHE A 14 7.84 4.84 6.78
CA PHE A 14 7.52 4.97 5.36
C PHE A 14 6.32 5.88 5.12
N LEU A 15 6.48 6.80 4.16
CA LEU A 15 5.38 7.54 3.56
C LEU A 15 4.99 6.83 2.26
N ILE A 16 3.72 6.44 2.15
CA ILE A 16 3.19 5.69 1.00
C ILE A 16 2.03 6.46 0.40
N ASP A 17 2.17 6.85 -0.87
CA ASP A 17 1.12 7.52 -1.62
C ASP A 17 0.51 6.56 -2.64
N PHE A 18 -0.77 6.26 -2.50
CA PHE A 18 -1.55 5.56 -3.51
C PHE A 18 -2.14 6.57 -4.50
N ILE A 19 -1.93 6.32 -5.78
CA ILE A 19 -2.29 7.26 -6.85
C ILE A 19 -3.16 6.54 -7.89
N PRO A 20 -4.36 7.05 -8.21
CA PRO A 20 -5.20 6.47 -9.24
C PRO A 20 -4.53 6.48 -10.63
N LEU A 21 -4.96 5.57 -11.52
CA LEU A 21 -4.38 5.43 -12.85
C LEU A 21 -4.42 6.74 -13.68
N PHE A 22 -5.49 7.50 -13.52
CA PHE A 22 -5.74 8.72 -14.29
C PHE A 22 -5.14 9.99 -13.69
N ALA A 23 -4.44 9.86 -12.56
CA ALA A 23 -3.72 10.99 -12.02
C ALA A 23 -2.58 11.40 -12.95
N PRO A 24 -2.36 12.71 -13.19
CA PRO A 24 -1.21 13.18 -13.93
C PRO A 24 0.09 12.60 -13.37
N ALA A 25 1.11 12.39 -14.22
CA ALA A 25 2.39 11.79 -13.78
C ALA A 25 3.05 12.55 -12.61
N ARG A 26 2.72 13.83 -12.43
CA ARG A 26 3.16 14.70 -11.33
C ARG A 26 2.03 15.01 -10.33
N ALA A 27 0.99 14.16 -10.27
CA ALA A 27 -0.08 14.37 -9.30
C ALA A 27 0.50 14.36 -7.89
N SER A 28 0.11 15.36 -7.12
CA SER A 28 0.38 15.41 -5.67
C SER A 28 -0.50 14.41 -4.93
N ALA A 29 -0.13 14.09 -3.70
CA ALA A 29 -0.94 13.27 -2.79
C ALA A 29 -2.40 13.78 -2.58
N ARG A 30 -2.72 14.99 -3.06
CA ARG A 30 -4.06 15.59 -2.98
C ARG A 30 -4.92 15.41 -4.23
N PHE A 31 -4.44 14.64 -5.21
CA PHE A 31 -5.27 14.32 -6.37
C PHE A 31 -6.52 13.52 -5.92
N PRO A 32 -7.73 13.84 -6.40
CA PRO A 32 -8.93 13.10 -6.03
C PRO A 32 -8.75 11.59 -6.19
N GLY A 33 -9.11 10.83 -5.18
CA GLY A 33 -8.90 9.38 -5.16
C GLY A 33 -7.52 8.92 -4.69
N SER A 34 -6.53 9.82 -4.56
CA SER A 34 -5.26 9.50 -3.90
C SER A 34 -5.45 9.30 -2.40
N PHE A 35 -4.57 8.50 -1.80
CA PHE A 35 -4.59 8.22 -0.37
C PHE A 35 -3.17 8.07 0.16
N THR A 36 -2.84 8.83 1.19
CA THR A 36 -1.48 8.86 1.78
C THR A 36 -1.48 8.20 3.14
N VAL A 37 -0.59 7.24 3.31
CA VAL A 37 -0.37 6.51 4.58
C VAL A 37 1.03 6.77 5.10
N LEU A 38 1.13 7.10 6.39
CA LEU A 38 2.38 7.17 7.11
C LEU A 38 2.45 5.99 8.09
N ILE A 39 3.51 5.19 7.99
CA ILE A 39 3.69 3.99 8.84
C ILE A 39 4.86 4.24 9.80
N ASP A 40 4.65 3.89 11.08
CA ASP A 40 5.63 3.89 12.17
C ASP A 40 6.53 5.15 12.21
N PRO A 41 5.95 6.35 12.38
CA PRO A 41 6.70 7.59 12.32
C PRO A 41 7.69 7.71 13.50
N TRP A 42 8.96 7.53 13.17
CA TRP A 42 10.08 7.73 14.07
C TRP A 42 11.17 8.56 13.37
N ILE A 43 11.27 9.82 13.75
CA ILE A 43 12.28 10.76 13.26
C ILE A 43 13.25 11.00 14.41
N SER A 44 14.42 10.38 14.33
CA SER A 44 15.48 10.52 15.32
C SER A 44 16.49 11.56 14.86
N HIS A 45 16.92 12.44 15.77
CA HIS A 45 18.06 13.35 15.54
C HIS A 45 19.41 12.61 15.46
N HIS A 46 19.42 11.31 15.71
CA HIS A 46 20.65 10.49 15.68
C HIS A 46 20.90 9.83 14.32
N THR A 47 19.97 9.90 13.36
CA THR A 47 20.23 9.43 12.00
C THR A 47 21.11 10.43 11.25
N THR A 48 22.15 9.93 10.59
CA THR A 48 23.20 10.72 9.91
C THR A 48 22.71 11.57 8.74
N SER A 49 21.44 11.43 8.33
CA SER A 49 20.79 12.26 7.30
C SER A 49 19.28 12.26 7.49
N PRO A 50 18.72 13.07 8.39
CA PRO A 50 17.27 13.19 8.47
C PRO A 50 16.74 13.85 7.20
N CYS A 51 15.87 13.15 6.47
CA CYS A 51 15.14 13.73 5.32
C CYS A 51 14.21 14.87 5.79
N ILE A 52 13.70 14.76 7.02
CA ILE A 52 12.82 15.73 7.68
C ILE A 52 13.14 15.76 9.17
N SER A 53 12.92 16.90 9.82
CA SER A 53 13.07 17.05 11.27
C SER A 53 11.74 16.99 12.02
N SER A 54 10.62 17.09 11.30
CA SER A 54 9.27 17.15 11.86
C SER A 54 8.24 16.64 10.86
N LEU A 55 7.18 15.99 11.35
CA LEU A 55 6.04 15.59 10.53
C LEU A 55 5.28 16.78 9.93
N ARG A 56 5.56 18.02 10.37
CA ARG A 56 5.01 19.24 9.75
C ARG A 56 5.63 19.55 8.38
N GLU A 57 6.76 18.95 8.05
CA GLU A 57 7.45 19.16 6.77
C GLU A 57 6.89 18.32 5.63
N ILE A 58 6.06 17.33 5.95
CA ILE A 58 5.35 16.53 4.95
C ILE A 58 3.89 16.96 4.87
N PRO A 59 3.22 16.78 3.71
CA PRO A 59 1.78 16.91 3.63
C PRO A 59 1.11 16.04 4.68
N GLN A 60 0.03 16.53 5.31
CA GLN A 60 -0.69 15.74 6.30
C GLN A 60 -1.18 14.43 5.65
N PRO A 61 -0.79 13.27 6.18
CA PRO A 61 -1.27 12.00 5.67
C PRO A 61 -2.76 11.80 5.99
N ASP A 62 -3.45 11.01 5.17
CA ASP A 62 -4.85 10.64 5.43
C ASP A 62 -4.95 9.64 6.58
N LEU A 63 -3.89 8.85 6.77
CA LEU A 63 -3.82 7.79 7.77
C LEU A 63 -2.42 7.67 8.36
N ILE A 64 -2.34 7.51 9.68
CA ILE A 64 -1.13 7.04 10.37
C ILE A 64 -1.38 5.62 10.88
N ILE A 65 -0.42 4.72 10.67
CA ILE A 65 -0.45 3.36 11.19
C ILE A 65 0.72 3.16 12.15
N ILE A 66 0.44 2.62 13.32
CA ILE A 66 1.43 2.27 14.34
C ILE A 66 1.39 0.76 14.55
N SER A 67 2.42 0.07 14.07
CA SER A 67 2.48 -1.39 14.06
C SER A 67 2.87 -2.00 15.40
N GLN A 68 3.54 -1.24 16.27
CA GLN A 68 4.06 -1.71 17.57
C GLN A 68 4.09 -0.59 18.60
N ASP A 69 4.25 -0.98 19.87
CA ASP A 69 4.39 -0.07 21.01
C ASP A 69 5.86 0.31 21.32
N LYS A 70 6.81 -0.18 20.53
CA LYS A 70 8.24 0.08 20.72
C LYS A 70 8.62 1.51 20.29
N PRO A 71 9.67 2.11 20.89
CA PRO A 71 10.04 3.51 20.62
C PRO A 71 10.40 3.81 19.16
N ASP A 72 10.93 2.84 18.44
CA ASP A 72 11.31 2.88 17.02
C ASP A 72 10.11 2.74 16.07
N HIS A 73 8.91 2.45 16.61
CA HIS A 73 7.64 2.39 15.87
C HIS A 73 6.62 3.41 16.40
N CYS A 74 6.54 3.58 17.72
CA CYS A 74 5.58 4.46 18.40
C CYS A 74 6.31 5.61 19.12
N HIS A 75 6.93 6.52 18.35
CA HIS A 75 7.78 7.57 18.90
C HIS A 75 6.99 8.81 19.30
N LYS A 76 6.84 9.04 20.61
CA LYS A 76 6.04 10.13 21.17
C LYS A 76 6.52 11.51 20.66
N GLN A 77 7.82 11.76 20.69
CA GLN A 77 8.38 13.05 20.27
C GLN A 77 8.05 13.35 18.81
N THR A 78 8.19 12.37 17.92
CA THR A 78 7.83 12.52 16.50
C THR A 78 6.33 12.75 16.33
N LEU A 79 5.50 11.91 16.91
CA LEU A 79 4.04 12.04 16.78
C LEU A 79 3.52 13.35 17.35
N CYS A 80 4.11 13.85 18.45
CA CYS A 80 3.75 15.14 19.04
C CYS A 80 4.32 16.34 18.28
N THR A 81 5.02 16.17 17.14
CA THR A 81 5.31 17.30 16.23
C THR A 81 4.07 17.70 15.41
N LEU A 82 3.10 16.77 15.25
CA LEU A 82 1.79 17.11 14.70
C LEU A 82 1.06 18.06 15.64
N PRO A 83 0.18 18.94 15.11
CA PRO A 83 -0.67 19.77 15.96
C PRO A 83 -1.56 18.90 16.88
N ALA A 84 -1.74 19.31 18.13
CA ALA A 84 -2.58 18.57 19.08
C ALA A 84 -4.04 18.47 18.62
N ASP A 85 -4.51 19.45 17.86
CA ASP A 85 -5.84 19.54 17.26
C ASP A 85 -5.90 18.97 15.83
N ALA A 86 -4.84 18.29 15.35
CA ALA A 86 -4.85 17.68 14.05
C ALA A 86 -6.03 16.69 13.91
N ARG A 87 -6.80 16.86 12.85
CA ARG A 87 -7.88 15.93 12.48
C ARG A 87 -7.32 14.82 11.62
N ILE A 88 -6.71 13.84 12.27
CA ILE A 88 -6.05 12.72 11.63
C ILE A 88 -6.55 11.40 12.20
N ARG A 89 -6.59 10.37 11.38
CA ARG A 89 -6.90 9.01 11.80
C ARG A 89 -5.60 8.28 12.11
N ILE A 90 -5.52 7.69 13.30
CA ILE A 90 -4.38 6.89 13.76
C ILE A 90 -4.90 5.48 14.04
N LEU A 91 -4.44 4.50 13.27
CA LEU A 91 -4.68 3.09 13.54
C LEU A 91 -3.46 2.53 14.28
N ALA A 92 -3.69 1.89 15.39
CA ALA A 92 -2.60 1.36 16.19
C ALA A 92 -2.93 -0.03 16.75
N THR A 93 -1.91 -0.84 16.97
CA THR A 93 -2.06 -2.12 17.67
C THR A 93 -2.61 -1.92 19.08
N PRO A 94 -3.17 -2.94 19.74
CA PRO A 94 -3.87 -2.76 21.02
C PRO A 94 -3.04 -2.09 22.11
N VAL A 95 -1.74 -2.38 22.18
CA VAL A 95 -0.86 -1.77 23.18
C VAL A 95 -0.43 -0.38 22.79
N ALA A 96 -0.07 -0.17 21.52
CA ALA A 96 0.30 1.15 21.00
C ALA A 96 -0.86 2.15 21.12
N SER A 97 -2.10 1.74 20.83
CA SER A 97 -3.27 2.61 20.95
C SER A 97 -3.52 3.08 22.40
N LYS A 98 -3.33 2.18 23.38
CA LYS A 98 -3.40 2.52 24.82
C LYS A 98 -2.30 3.50 25.19
N LEU A 99 -1.09 3.27 24.70
CA LEU A 99 0.08 4.13 24.92
C LEU A 99 -0.18 5.53 24.37
N ILE A 100 -0.61 5.66 23.12
CA ILE A 100 -0.88 6.97 22.48
C ILE A 100 -1.98 7.72 23.22
N ARG A 101 -3.08 7.04 23.58
CA ARG A 101 -4.17 7.65 24.37
C ARG A 101 -3.69 8.13 25.75
N SER A 102 -2.74 7.41 26.36
CA SER A 102 -2.20 7.77 27.68
C SER A 102 -1.45 9.12 27.67
N TRP A 103 -0.95 9.55 26.52
CA TRP A 103 -0.26 10.84 26.39
C TRP A 103 -1.19 12.04 26.54
N LYS A 104 -2.50 11.86 26.29
CA LYS A 104 -3.52 12.92 26.35
C LYS A 104 -3.17 14.14 25.51
N TYR A 105 -2.42 13.93 24.44
CA TYR A 105 -1.91 14.99 23.58
C TYR A 105 -2.90 15.36 22.48
N PHE A 106 -3.43 14.37 21.78
CA PHE A 106 -4.33 14.59 20.64
C PHE A 106 -5.74 14.87 21.12
N THR A 107 -6.32 16.01 20.68
CA THR A 107 -7.66 16.44 21.08
C THR A 107 -8.74 16.11 20.03
N HIS A 108 -8.36 16.07 18.74
CA HIS A 108 -9.28 15.82 17.63
C HIS A 108 -8.89 14.62 16.74
N ALA A 109 -7.76 13.99 16.98
CA ALA A 109 -7.37 12.79 16.26
C ALA A 109 -8.25 11.61 16.66
N THR A 110 -8.65 10.81 15.66
CA THR A 110 -9.35 9.55 15.91
C THR A 110 -8.30 8.44 16.09
N ILE A 111 -8.11 7.98 17.33
CA ILE A 111 -7.19 6.87 17.63
C ILE A 111 -8.02 5.59 17.67
N GLU A 112 -7.81 4.69 16.73
CA GLU A 112 -8.56 3.45 16.59
C GLU A 112 -7.63 2.24 16.83
N THR A 113 -8.15 1.24 17.54
CA THR A 113 -7.40 0.03 17.88
C THR A 113 -7.65 -1.04 16.83
N MET A 114 -6.60 -1.49 16.14
CA MET A 114 -6.69 -2.62 15.22
C MET A 114 -6.94 -3.92 15.99
N GLN A 115 -7.94 -4.68 15.56
CA GLN A 115 -8.19 -6.02 16.11
C GLN A 115 -7.39 -7.06 15.32
N PRO A 116 -6.92 -8.15 15.96
CA PRO A 116 -6.33 -9.26 15.24
C PRO A 116 -7.26 -9.80 14.17
N TYR A 117 -6.71 -10.04 12.99
CA TYR A 117 -7.48 -10.55 11.86
C TYR A 117 -8.17 -11.87 12.18
N ASN A 118 -9.43 -11.95 11.80
CA ASN A 118 -10.23 -13.16 11.89
C ASN A 118 -11.09 -13.28 10.63
N SER A 119 -10.85 -14.31 9.82
CA SER A 119 -11.56 -14.53 8.55
C SER A 119 -13.08 -14.71 8.70
N LYS A 120 -13.57 -14.96 9.91
CA LYS A 120 -14.99 -15.09 10.26
C LYS A 120 -15.61 -13.82 10.82
N ASN A 121 -14.83 -12.76 11.01
CA ASN A 121 -15.29 -11.49 11.56
C ASN A 121 -14.81 -10.33 10.69
N ASP A 122 -15.71 -9.76 9.89
CA ASP A 122 -15.42 -8.62 9.01
C ASP A 122 -15.01 -7.35 9.78
N GLU A 123 -15.35 -7.21 11.06
CA GLU A 123 -14.91 -6.09 11.92
C GLU A 123 -13.41 -6.10 12.18
N SER A 124 -12.74 -7.23 11.95
CA SER A 124 -11.27 -7.31 12.01
C SER A 124 -10.56 -6.63 10.84
N ILE A 125 -11.33 -6.20 9.82
CA ILE A 125 -10.84 -5.45 8.66
C ILE A 125 -11.34 -4.01 8.78
N ILE A 126 -10.43 -3.07 8.94
CA ILE A 126 -10.79 -1.65 8.97
C ILE A 126 -10.91 -1.17 7.53
N ARG A 127 -12.10 -0.67 7.17
CA ARG A 127 -12.43 -0.18 5.83
C ARG A 127 -12.51 1.34 5.84
N ILE A 128 -11.81 1.98 4.93
CA ILE A 128 -11.76 3.43 4.77
C ILE A 128 -12.27 3.75 3.36
N PRO A 129 -13.48 4.31 3.23
CA PRO A 129 -14.02 4.64 1.92
C PRO A 129 -13.28 5.84 1.31
N ILE A 130 -13.00 5.76 0.02
CA ILE A 130 -12.49 6.86 -0.78
C ILE A 130 -13.63 7.36 -1.67
N PRO A 131 -13.99 8.66 -1.59
CA PRO A 131 -15.07 9.20 -2.42
C PRO A 131 -14.82 8.96 -3.91
N GLY A 132 -15.90 8.70 -4.65
CA GLY A 132 -15.86 8.63 -6.10
C GLY A 132 -15.56 10.00 -6.74
N TYR A 133 -15.13 10.00 -8.00
CA TYR A 133 -14.85 11.24 -8.76
C TYR A 133 -16.11 12.07 -9.04
N SER A 134 -17.27 11.43 -9.03
CA SER A 134 -18.58 12.03 -9.21
C SER A 134 -19.64 11.27 -8.42
N SER A 135 -20.84 11.83 -8.31
CA SER A 135 -21.98 11.15 -7.67
C SER A 135 -22.41 9.84 -8.37
N PHE A 136 -21.98 9.64 -9.60
CA PHE A 136 -22.27 8.44 -10.41
C PHE A 136 -21.10 7.45 -10.45
N SER A 137 -19.91 7.83 -9.96
CA SER A 137 -18.75 6.93 -9.94
C SER A 137 -18.74 6.09 -8.67
N GLN A 138 -18.30 4.84 -8.81
CA GLN A 138 -18.09 3.97 -7.66
C GLN A 138 -16.90 4.46 -6.83
N GLY A 139 -17.07 4.59 -5.53
CA GLY A 139 -16.00 4.95 -4.59
C GLY A 139 -14.91 3.88 -4.54
N GLY A 140 -13.72 4.31 -4.16
CA GLY A 140 -12.59 3.46 -3.81
C GLY A 140 -12.63 3.03 -2.34
N GLU A 141 -11.63 2.27 -1.94
CA GLU A 141 -11.51 1.79 -0.56
C GLU A 141 -10.04 1.51 -0.22
N VAL A 142 -9.66 1.85 1.00
CA VAL A 142 -8.45 1.31 1.64
C VAL A 142 -8.88 0.34 2.73
N THR A 143 -8.27 -0.84 2.78
CA THR A 143 -8.45 -1.74 3.91
C THR A 143 -7.16 -1.87 4.70
N VAL A 144 -7.29 -1.97 6.03
CA VAL A 144 -6.16 -2.20 6.94
C VAL A 144 -6.48 -3.38 7.84
N THR A 145 -5.51 -4.27 7.99
CA THR A 145 -5.66 -5.53 8.73
C THR A 145 -4.42 -5.77 9.58
N TYR A 146 -4.60 -6.24 10.80
CA TYR A 146 -3.53 -6.55 11.75
C TYR A 146 -3.43 -8.05 12.00
N MET A 147 -2.26 -8.63 11.78
CA MET A 147 -1.98 -10.05 11.91
C MET A 147 -0.81 -10.29 12.88
N PRO A 148 -1.09 -10.42 14.17
CA PRO A 148 -0.05 -10.72 15.16
C PRO A 148 0.34 -12.21 15.10
N GLN A 149 1.60 -12.50 15.40
CA GLN A 149 2.05 -13.86 15.64
C GLN A 149 1.43 -14.38 16.95
N ARG A 150 0.88 -15.56 16.91
CA ARG A 150 0.34 -16.22 18.10
C ARG A 150 1.48 -16.61 19.04
N MET A 151 1.27 -16.43 20.33
CA MET A 151 2.23 -16.80 21.38
C MET A 151 3.60 -16.11 21.26
N ASP A 152 3.62 -14.88 20.76
CA ASP A 152 4.82 -14.04 20.80
C ASP A 152 4.80 -13.13 22.05
N PRO A 153 5.56 -13.45 23.10
CA PRO A 153 5.61 -12.65 24.33
C PRO A 153 6.31 -11.31 24.11
N THR A 154 7.16 -11.20 23.08
CA THR A 154 7.88 -9.97 22.74
C THR A 154 6.98 -8.96 22.02
N ARG A 155 5.94 -9.45 21.36
CA ARG A 155 5.01 -8.67 20.51
C ARG A 155 5.72 -7.91 19.36
N LEU A 156 6.87 -8.44 18.93
CA LEU A 156 7.62 -7.89 17.80
C LEU A 156 7.07 -8.40 16.48
N HIS A 157 6.63 -9.66 16.46
CA HIS A 157 6.27 -10.34 15.22
C HIS A 157 4.80 -10.12 14.87
N ASN A 158 4.58 -9.29 13.90
CA ASN A 158 3.25 -9.04 13.34
C ASN A 158 3.36 -8.56 11.90
N ALA A 159 2.22 -8.55 11.20
CA ALA A 159 2.10 -7.93 9.91
C ALA A 159 0.87 -7.00 9.86
N ILE A 160 1.01 -5.92 9.11
CA ILE A 160 -0.08 -5.04 8.70
C ILE A 160 -0.34 -5.26 7.22
N GLY A 161 -1.54 -5.71 6.88
CA GLY A 161 -1.98 -5.81 5.50
C GLY A 161 -2.71 -4.53 5.09
N LEU A 162 -2.37 -3.98 3.93
CA LEU A 162 -3.10 -2.87 3.31
C LEU A 162 -3.54 -3.26 1.91
N THR A 163 -4.76 -2.89 1.55
CA THR A 163 -5.19 -2.90 0.16
C THR A 163 -5.69 -1.52 -0.23
N TYR A 164 -5.43 -1.13 -1.45
CA TYR A 164 -5.96 0.10 -2.03
C TYR A 164 -6.64 -0.22 -3.36
N ARG A 165 -7.91 0.12 -3.45
CA ARG A 165 -8.72 0.09 -4.65
C ARG A 165 -9.14 1.52 -4.96
N ALA A 166 -8.67 2.04 -6.09
CA ALA A 166 -9.02 3.39 -6.53
C ALA A 166 -10.53 3.53 -6.80
N PRO A 167 -11.08 4.74 -6.69
CA PRO A 167 -12.40 5.03 -7.22
C PRO A 167 -12.47 4.69 -8.71
N ASN A 168 -13.58 4.11 -9.15
CA ASN A 168 -13.79 3.75 -10.55
C ASN A 168 -14.17 4.98 -11.38
N SER A 169 -13.54 5.17 -12.52
CA SER A 169 -13.96 6.12 -13.53
C SER A 169 -15.10 5.60 -14.40
N THR A 170 -15.49 4.33 -14.24
CA THR A 170 -16.58 3.70 -14.98
C THR A 170 -17.87 3.72 -14.18
N THR A 171 -18.97 4.01 -14.83
CA THR A 171 -20.31 3.86 -14.27
C THR A 171 -21.10 2.86 -15.10
N THR A 172 -21.97 2.10 -14.43
CA THR A 172 -22.92 1.25 -15.12
C THR A 172 -24.16 2.08 -15.45
N SER A 173 -24.51 2.18 -16.72
CA SER A 173 -25.75 2.87 -17.12
C SER A 173 -26.96 2.08 -16.66
N VAL A 174 -28.13 2.72 -16.62
CA VAL A 174 -29.41 2.10 -16.25
C VAL A 174 -29.72 0.87 -17.13
N ASN A 175 -29.13 0.80 -18.32
CA ASN A 175 -29.31 -0.32 -19.27
C ASN A 175 -28.20 -1.40 -19.14
N GLY A 176 -27.40 -1.39 -18.08
CA GLY A 176 -26.33 -2.37 -17.86
C GLY A 176 -25.05 -2.16 -18.69
N SER A 177 -25.01 -1.15 -19.56
CA SER A 177 -23.79 -0.80 -20.29
C SER A 177 -22.80 -0.05 -19.37
N VAL A 178 -21.51 -0.40 -19.48
CA VAL A 178 -20.44 0.27 -18.74
C VAL A 178 -19.99 1.48 -19.55
N VAL A 179 -20.12 2.68 -18.98
CA VAL A 179 -19.68 3.93 -19.60
C VAL A 179 -18.43 4.43 -18.87
N ASN A 180 -17.39 4.72 -19.64
CA ASN A 180 -16.19 5.35 -19.09
C ASN A 180 -16.39 6.87 -19.07
N LEU A 181 -16.48 7.45 -17.87
CA LEU A 181 -16.73 8.89 -17.68
C LEU A 181 -15.63 9.79 -18.24
N LEU A 182 -14.42 9.26 -18.47
CA LEU A 182 -13.30 10.00 -19.04
C LEU A 182 -13.41 10.17 -20.56
N ASN A 183 -14.20 9.32 -21.21
CA ASN A 183 -14.44 9.38 -22.66
C ASN A 183 -15.71 10.16 -23.01
N LEU A 184 -16.38 10.75 -22.02
CA LEU A 184 -17.49 11.66 -22.29
C LEU A 184 -16.94 12.93 -22.91
N PRO A 185 -17.53 13.43 -24.01
CA PRO A 185 -17.17 14.72 -24.55
C PRO A 185 -17.41 15.80 -23.48
N PRO A 186 -16.55 16.83 -23.41
CA PRO A 186 -16.76 17.90 -22.46
C PRO A 186 -18.18 18.45 -22.63
N SER A 187 -18.87 18.68 -21.50
CA SER A 187 -20.19 19.30 -21.51
C SER A 187 -20.13 20.56 -22.37
N PRO A 188 -21.12 20.85 -23.26
CA PRO A 188 -21.16 22.07 -24.00
C PRO A 188 -21.03 23.21 -22.99
N GLN A 189 -19.96 23.98 -23.09
CA GLN A 189 -19.85 25.22 -22.34
C GLN A 189 -21.03 26.09 -22.78
N ASP A 190 -21.77 26.62 -21.84
CA ASP A 190 -22.83 27.56 -22.05
C ASP A 190 -22.28 28.64 -23.00
N SER A 191 -22.72 28.60 -24.26
CA SER A 191 -22.40 29.61 -25.21
C SER A 191 -23.09 30.91 -24.74
N PRO A 192 -22.38 32.03 -24.64
CA PRO A 192 -23.02 33.29 -24.29
C PRO A 192 -24.07 33.61 -25.39
N MET A 193 -25.30 33.79 -24.92
CA MET A 193 -26.41 34.31 -25.73
C MET A 193 -26.01 35.66 -26.28
N ALA A 194 -25.57 35.72 -27.53
CA ALA A 194 -25.53 36.93 -28.29
C ALA A 194 -26.47 36.74 -29.49
N GLY A 195 -27.58 37.47 -29.43
CA GLY A 195 -28.57 37.43 -30.48
C GLY A 195 -28.07 37.93 -31.82
N ASN A 196 -28.60 37.33 -32.85
CA ASN A 196 -29.06 37.96 -34.07
C ASN A 196 -29.64 36.86 -34.99
N PHE A 197 -30.95 36.79 -35.04
CA PHE A 197 -31.64 36.10 -36.12
C PHE A 197 -31.64 36.98 -37.35
N PRO A 198 -31.36 36.45 -38.54
CA PRO A 198 -32.02 36.89 -39.75
C PRO A 198 -32.88 35.75 -40.32
N ASP A 199 -33.97 36.19 -40.85
CA ASP A 199 -35.13 35.55 -41.44
C ASP A 199 -34.89 34.51 -42.55
N PRO A 200 -35.90 33.68 -42.81
CA PRO A 200 -35.78 32.52 -43.70
C PRO A 200 -36.17 32.83 -45.13
N MET A 201 -35.37 32.45 -46.09
CA MET A 201 -35.80 32.13 -47.45
C MET A 201 -34.69 31.44 -48.22
N ASN A 202 -34.78 30.24 -48.53
CA ASN A 202 -34.82 29.58 -49.84
C ASN A 202 -34.35 28.11 -49.76
N GLY A 203 -35.27 27.32 -50.25
CA GLY A 203 -35.19 25.91 -50.29
C GLY A 203 -34.10 25.30 -51.16
N ARG A 204 -33.77 24.10 -50.83
CA ARG A 204 -33.63 22.95 -51.71
C ARG A 204 -33.50 21.68 -50.91
N ASN A 205 -34.47 20.78 -51.11
CA ASN A 205 -34.50 19.40 -50.65
C ASN A 205 -33.29 18.63 -51.16
N ASN A 206 -32.53 18.04 -50.21
CA ASN A 206 -31.83 16.80 -50.47
C ASN A 206 -31.97 15.94 -49.23
N PRO A 207 -32.58 14.75 -49.30
CA PRO A 207 -32.57 13.79 -48.22
C PRO A 207 -31.15 13.18 -48.14
N MET A 208 -30.40 13.49 -47.09
CA MET A 208 -29.22 12.73 -46.78
C MET A 208 -29.65 11.38 -46.15
N THR A 209 -29.50 10.34 -46.94
CA THR A 209 -29.51 8.96 -46.47
C THR A 209 -28.35 8.76 -45.50
N PRO A 210 -28.59 8.10 -44.36
CA PRO A 210 -27.49 7.68 -43.50
C PRO A 210 -26.64 6.66 -44.25
N PRO A 211 -25.32 6.67 -44.08
CA PRO A 211 -24.49 5.61 -44.63
C PRO A 211 -24.73 4.34 -43.86
N ASP A 212 -25.37 3.36 -44.51
CA ASP A 212 -25.31 1.95 -44.14
C ASP A 212 -23.87 1.48 -44.33
N SER A 213 -23.12 1.40 -43.24
CA SER A 213 -21.92 0.58 -43.17
C SER A 213 -21.97 -0.20 -41.85
N PRO A 214 -22.11 -1.51 -41.93
CA PRO A 214 -21.86 -2.34 -40.75
C PRO A 214 -20.38 -2.17 -40.43
N MET A 215 -20.06 -1.53 -39.30
CA MET A 215 -18.76 -1.72 -38.66
C MET A 215 -18.62 -3.19 -38.33
N GLU A 216 -17.82 -3.91 -39.09
CA GLU A 216 -17.31 -5.21 -38.66
C GLU A 216 -16.59 -5.01 -37.32
N LEU A 217 -17.24 -5.44 -36.25
CA LEU A 217 -16.63 -5.60 -34.94
C LEU A 217 -15.60 -6.71 -35.07
N ASP A 218 -14.33 -6.30 -35.17
CA ASP A 218 -13.21 -7.22 -34.99
C ASP A 218 -13.35 -7.92 -33.64
N GLY A 219 -13.68 -9.22 -33.70
CA GLY A 219 -14.08 -10.05 -32.55
C GLY A 219 -12.97 -10.35 -31.54
N ASN A 220 -11.92 -9.51 -31.45
CA ASN A 220 -10.75 -9.75 -30.60
C ASN A 220 -10.41 -8.61 -29.64
N SER A 221 -11.29 -7.62 -29.47
CA SER A 221 -11.12 -6.66 -28.38
C SER A 221 -11.78 -7.23 -27.12
N PRO A 222 -11.03 -7.43 -26.02
CA PRO A 222 -11.64 -7.86 -24.78
C PRO A 222 -12.59 -6.75 -24.30
N MET A 223 -13.86 -6.98 -24.43
CA MET A 223 -14.98 -6.07 -24.13
C MET A 223 -15.25 -5.95 -22.62
N PHE A 224 -14.26 -6.29 -21.80
CA PHE A 224 -14.29 -6.07 -20.36
C PHE A 224 -13.26 -5.02 -20.01
N PRO A 225 -13.68 -3.88 -19.42
CA PRO A 225 -12.72 -2.99 -18.82
C PRO A 225 -11.91 -3.84 -17.84
N SER A 226 -10.60 -3.93 -18.04
CA SER A 226 -9.71 -4.61 -17.13
C SER A 226 -9.98 -4.02 -15.74
N ARG A 227 -10.52 -4.85 -14.85
CA ARG A 227 -10.79 -4.45 -13.47
C ARG A 227 -9.45 -3.93 -12.93
N GLU A 228 -9.40 -2.66 -12.56
CA GLU A 228 -8.16 -2.09 -12.02
C GLU A 228 -7.69 -2.98 -10.89
N LYS A 229 -6.45 -3.46 -10.99
CA LYS A 229 -5.90 -4.39 -10.03
C LYS A 229 -5.73 -3.68 -8.69
N THR A 230 -6.27 -4.27 -7.61
CA THR A 230 -6.05 -3.77 -6.24
C THR A 230 -4.55 -3.76 -5.90
N ILE A 231 -4.03 -2.64 -5.42
CA ILE A 231 -2.68 -2.59 -4.84
C ILE A 231 -2.74 -3.24 -3.46
N SER A 232 -1.82 -4.14 -3.18
CA SER A 232 -1.73 -4.84 -1.90
C SER A 232 -0.33 -4.74 -1.31
N ILE A 233 -0.27 -4.43 -0.02
CA ILE A 233 0.97 -4.29 0.74
C ILE A 233 0.89 -5.19 1.96
N LEU A 234 2.01 -5.78 2.30
CA LEU A 234 2.26 -6.42 3.58
C LEU A 234 3.45 -5.73 4.25
N TYR A 235 3.23 -5.12 5.41
CA TYR A 235 4.26 -4.48 6.21
C TYR A 235 4.52 -5.33 7.45
N SER A 236 5.72 -5.88 7.57
CA SER A 236 6.15 -6.76 8.66
C SER A 236 7.65 -6.59 8.93
N PRO A 237 8.07 -5.48 9.56
CA PRO A 237 9.48 -5.11 9.67
C PRO A 237 10.32 -6.13 10.43
N HIS A 238 9.80 -6.73 11.49
CA HIS A 238 10.48 -7.81 12.24
C HIS A 238 10.22 -9.21 11.66
N GLY A 239 9.28 -9.30 10.71
CA GLY A 239 8.82 -10.57 10.18
C GLY A 239 7.74 -11.23 11.05
N VAL A 240 6.99 -12.12 10.44
CA VAL A 240 5.98 -12.97 11.09
C VAL A 240 5.91 -14.29 10.33
N ALA A 241 5.60 -15.38 10.99
CA ALA A 241 5.43 -16.67 10.31
C ALA A 241 4.30 -16.59 9.28
N TYR A 242 4.51 -17.19 8.10
CA TYR A 242 3.50 -17.18 7.03
C TYR A 242 2.14 -17.70 7.48
N THR A 243 2.11 -18.67 8.39
CA THR A 243 0.87 -19.22 8.98
C THR A 243 -0.02 -18.19 9.68
N ALA A 244 0.54 -17.04 10.11
CA ALA A 244 -0.25 -15.93 10.64
C ALA A 244 -0.88 -15.07 9.53
N ILE A 245 -0.28 -15.06 8.34
CA ILE A 245 -0.73 -14.29 7.17
C ILE A 245 -1.68 -15.12 6.31
N GLU A 246 -1.51 -16.42 6.24
CA GLU A 246 -2.24 -17.33 5.35
C GLU A 246 -3.76 -17.15 5.40
N PRO A 247 -4.44 -17.06 6.56
CA PRO A 247 -5.89 -16.84 6.60
C PRO A 247 -6.31 -15.53 5.93
N TYR A 248 -5.49 -14.48 6.04
CA TYR A 248 -5.73 -13.19 5.36
C TYR A 248 -5.53 -13.30 3.86
N ALA A 249 -4.49 -13.99 3.42
CA ALA A 249 -4.20 -14.19 2.01
C ALA A 249 -5.31 -14.99 1.30
N LEU A 250 -5.71 -16.11 1.89
CA LEU A 250 -6.71 -17.03 1.30
C LEU A 250 -8.14 -16.46 1.30
N SER A 251 -8.46 -15.56 2.21
CA SER A 251 -9.81 -14.98 2.29
C SER A 251 -9.84 -13.56 1.75
N HIS A 252 -9.22 -12.58 2.43
CA HIS A 252 -9.35 -11.17 2.08
C HIS A 252 -8.60 -10.80 0.79
N LEU A 253 -7.29 -11.12 0.68
CA LEU A 253 -6.53 -10.76 -0.54
C LEU A 253 -7.09 -11.46 -1.78
N ALA A 254 -7.49 -12.72 -1.67
CA ALA A 254 -8.10 -13.47 -2.76
C ALA A 254 -9.44 -12.84 -3.19
N LYS A 255 -10.31 -12.48 -2.23
CA LYS A 255 -11.59 -11.82 -2.47
C LYS A 255 -11.45 -10.46 -3.15
N GLU A 256 -10.49 -9.67 -2.73
CA GLU A 256 -10.23 -8.33 -3.29
C GLU A 256 -9.42 -8.37 -4.61
N SER A 257 -9.09 -9.57 -5.13
CA SER A 257 -8.22 -9.74 -6.32
C SER A 257 -6.87 -9.02 -6.13
N ALA A 258 -6.34 -9.09 -4.92
CA ALA A 258 -5.13 -8.37 -4.48
C ALA A 258 -3.87 -9.24 -4.50
N LEU A 259 -3.96 -10.44 -5.08
CA LEU A 259 -2.81 -11.32 -5.34
C LEU A 259 -2.47 -11.34 -6.85
N PRO A 260 -1.20 -11.56 -7.21
CA PRO A 260 -0.01 -11.58 -6.35
C PRO A 260 0.20 -10.25 -5.63
N LEU A 261 0.84 -10.34 -4.43
CA LEU A 261 1.11 -9.17 -3.59
C LEU A 261 1.90 -8.12 -4.36
N THR A 262 1.54 -6.83 -4.22
CA THR A 262 2.26 -5.76 -4.90
C THR A 262 3.60 -5.52 -4.23
N ALA A 263 3.63 -5.30 -2.90
CA ALA A 263 4.86 -5.04 -2.17
C ALA A 263 4.87 -5.69 -0.79
N LEU A 264 6.03 -6.21 -0.42
CA LEU A 264 6.37 -6.69 0.91
C LEU A 264 7.39 -5.73 1.52
N PHE A 265 7.09 -5.18 2.69
CA PHE A 265 8.02 -4.43 3.53
C PHE A 265 8.48 -5.33 4.66
N HIS A 266 9.74 -5.72 4.64
CA HIS A 266 10.26 -6.74 5.55
C HIS A 266 11.77 -6.60 5.70
N SER A 267 12.30 -6.92 6.88
CA SER A 267 13.75 -6.97 7.06
C SER A 267 14.39 -7.99 6.12
N ILE A 268 15.58 -7.67 5.64
CA ILE A 268 16.44 -8.61 4.92
C ILE A 268 17.43 -9.24 5.89
N ASN A 269 17.90 -8.44 6.85
CA ASN A 269 18.83 -8.89 7.87
C ASN A 269 18.13 -9.77 8.92
N THR A 270 18.84 -10.76 9.44
CA THR A 270 18.35 -11.55 10.58
C THR A 270 19.01 -11.08 11.85
N GLU A 271 18.20 -10.99 12.93
CA GLU A 271 18.70 -10.68 14.26
C GLU A 271 18.13 -11.67 15.28
N GLU A 272 18.98 -12.27 16.08
CA GLU A 272 18.60 -13.27 17.09
C GLU A 272 19.31 -13.01 18.41
N ASN A 273 18.55 -12.83 19.46
CA ASN A 273 19.00 -12.87 20.85
C ASN A 273 19.09 -14.31 21.34
N PRO A 274 19.86 -14.59 22.39
CA PRO A 274 19.70 -15.83 23.13
C PRO A 274 18.22 -16.07 23.51
N TRP A 275 17.78 -17.33 23.52
CA TRP A 275 16.38 -17.68 23.76
C TRP A 275 15.81 -17.08 25.06
N PHE A 276 16.62 -16.98 26.12
CA PHE A 276 16.23 -16.41 27.42
C PHE A 276 16.16 -14.86 27.41
N MET A 277 16.63 -14.22 26.35
CA MET A 277 16.55 -12.77 26.11
C MET A 277 15.55 -12.38 25.02
N GLY A 278 14.65 -13.30 24.66
CA GLY A 278 13.58 -13.03 23.69
C GLY A 278 13.70 -13.76 22.34
N GLY A 279 14.83 -14.42 22.06
CA GLY A 279 15.01 -15.21 20.83
C GLY A 279 15.07 -14.34 19.57
N VAL A 280 14.36 -14.74 18.52
CA VAL A 280 14.37 -14.04 17.23
C VAL A 280 13.82 -12.62 17.39
N VAL A 281 14.59 -11.63 16.93
CA VAL A 281 14.20 -10.20 16.87
C VAL A 281 13.73 -9.83 15.48
N ALA A 282 14.49 -10.25 14.44
CA ALA A 282 14.12 -10.08 13.05
C ALA A 282 14.30 -11.40 12.29
N VAL A 283 13.23 -11.87 11.67
CA VAL A 283 13.24 -13.14 10.91
C VAL A 283 14.09 -12.99 9.63
N GLY A 284 14.11 -11.80 9.05
CA GLY A 284 14.94 -11.46 7.91
C GLY A 284 14.64 -12.24 6.64
N TYR A 285 15.71 -12.47 5.85
CA TYR A 285 15.61 -13.11 4.54
C TYR A 285 14.79 -14.41 4.52
N PRO A 286 14.97 -15.37 5.44
CA PRO A 286 14.21 -16.62 5.39
C PRO A 286 12.69 -16.41 5.43
N GLY A 287 12.22 -15.50 6.30
CA GLY A 287 10.79 -15.20 6.43
C GLY A 287 10.25 -14.42 5.25
N GLY A 288 10.97 -13.40 4.78
CA GLY A 288 10.59 -12.64 3.60
C GLY A 288 10.50 -13.52 2.35
N ALA A 289 11.48 -14.42 2.14
CA ALA A 289 11.46 -15.35 1.02
C ALA A 289 10.30 -16.37 1.10
N GLU A 290 9.93 -16.83 2.30
CA GLU A 290 8.76 -17.67 2.50
C GLU A 290 7.47 -16.95 2.09
N ILE A 291 7.28 -15.71 2.52
CA ILE A 291 6.12 -14.89 2.17
C ILE A 291 6.06 -14.67 0.65
N ILE A 292 7.19 -14.38 0.01
CA ILE A 292 7.27 -14.16 -1.44
C ILE A 292 6.88 -15.42 -2.21
N ARG A 293 7.39 -16.59 -1.81
CA ARG A 293 7.05 -17.86 -2.47
C ARG A 293 5.55 -18.17 -2.41
N ASN A 294 4.90 -17.81 -1.31
CA ASN A 294 3.48 -18.10 -1.12
C ASN A 294 2.56 -17.04 -1.74
N LEU A 295 2.95 -15.76 -1.73
CA LEU A 295 2.08 -14.65 -2.15
C LEU A 295 2.48 -14.00 -3.48
N GLY A 296 3.64 -14.36 -4.03
CA GLY A 296 4.14 -13.85 -5.30
C GLY A 296 4.41 -12.35 -5.28
N ALA A 297 4.97 -11.80 -4.18
CA ALA A 297 5.24 -10.38 -4.07
C ALA A 297 6.12 -9.88 -5.22
N ARG A 298 5.73 -8.76 -5.85
CA ARG A 298 6.48 -8.17 -6.98
C ARG A 298 7.68 -7.37 -6.50
N TYR A 299 7.55 -6.70 -5.37
CA TYR A 299 8.58 -5.84 -4.78
C TYR A 299 8.80 -6.24 -3.32
N TRP A 300 10.05 -6.39 -2.94
CA TRP A 300 10.46 -6.50 -1.55
C TRP A 300 11.25 -5.26 -1.17
N ILE A 301 10.69 -4.44 -0.30
CA ILE A 301 11.30 -3.22 0.21
C ILE A 301 11.87 -3.52 1.58
N SER A 302 13.18 -3.32 1.73
CA SER A 302 13.89 -3.48 3.00
C SER A 302 13.30 -2.54 4.04
N ALA A 303 12.95 -3.09 5.19
CA ALA A 303 12.44 -2.37 6.35
C ALA A 303 13.11 -2.90 7.61
N HIS A 304 13.48 -2.01 8.54
CA HIS A 304 14.15 -2.36 9.80
C HIS A 304 15.55 -2.96 9.62
N ASP A 305 16.27 -2.50 8.62
CA ASP A 305 17.63 -2.96 8.28
C ASP A 305 18.68 -1.85 8.52
N GLU A 306 18.41 -0.91 9.44
CA GLU A 306 19.36 0.12 9.83
C GLU A 306 20.65 -0.50 10.38
N VAL A 307 21.79 0.13 10.06
CA VAL A 307 23.06 -0.24 10.66
C VAL A 307 23.06 0.20 12.12
N LYS A 308 22.80 -0.72 13.04
CA LYS A 308 22.75 -0.45 14.47
C LYS A 308 24.16 -0.44 15.06
N ASP A 309 24.47 0.59 15.86
CA ASP A 309 25.68 0.60 16.68
C ASP A 309 25.49 -0.30 17.91
N ASN A 310 25.72 -1.58 17.74
CA ASN A 310 25.55 -2.60 18.77
C ASN A 310 26.70 -2.55 19.77
N ARG A 311 26.92 -1.41 20.46
CA ARG A 311 27.88 -1.27 21.56
C ARG A 311 27.18 -1.44 22.90
N GLY A 312 27.68 -2.35 23.69
CA GLY A 312 27.18 -2.56 25.05
C GLY A 312 27.06 -4.04 25.43
N TRP A 313 27.08 -4.30 26.72
CA TRP A 313 27.08 -5.67 27.24
C TRP A 313 25.79 -6.45 26.90
N SER A 314 24.65 -5.77 26.84
CA SER A 314 23.37 -6.40 26.53
C SER A 314 23.23 -6.81 25.04
N VAL A 315 24.00 -6.20 24.16
CA VAL A 315 23.95 -6.47 22.71
C VAL A 315 25.08 -7.36 22.21
N ALA A 316 26.05 -7.67 23.08
CA ALA A 316 27.20 -8.52 22.74
C ALA A 316 26.82 -9.97 22.38
N TRP A 317 25.60 -10.38 22.68
CA TRP A 317 25.09 -11.75 22.45
C TRP A 317 24.16 -11.84 21.24
N ILE A 318 23.86 -10.70 20.60
CA ILE A 318 23.00 -10.69 19.41
C ILE A 318 23.78 -11.33 18.25
N LYS A 319 23.16 -12.34 17.65
CA LYS A 319 23.63 -12.90 16.38
C LYS A 319 22.88 -12.18 15.27
N SER A 320 23.64 -11.46 14.44
CA SER A 320 23.08 -10.81 13.25
C SER A 320 23.74 -11.33 11.99
N ARG A 321 22.94 -11.49 10.93
CA ARG A 321 23.47 -11.72 9.58
C ARG A 321 22.94 -10.61 8.69
N VAL A 322 23.87 -9.86 8.14
CA VAL A 322 23.58 -8.76 7.21
C VAL A 322 23.67 -9.29 5.79
N TYR A 323 22.69 -8.94 4.98
CA TYR A 323 22.66 -9.24 3.55
C TYR A 323 22.72 -7.94 2.76
N SER A 324 23.50 -7.89 1.68
CA SER A 324 23.32 -6.85 0.68
C SER A 324 22.04 -7.11 -0.14
N SER A 325 21.53 -6.08 -0.82
CA SER A 325 20.37 -6.22 -1.71
C SER A 325 20.67 -7.21 -2.85
N GLU A 326 21.90 -7.16 -3.36
CA GLU A 326 22.40 -8.02 -4.43
C GLU A 326 22.50 -9.49 -3.99
N GLU A 327 23.08 -9.74 -2.79
CA GLU A 327 23.17 -11.09 -2.23
C GLU A 327 21.76 -11.68 -2.00
N ALA A 328 20.86 -10.90 -1.42
CA ALA A 328 19.48 -11.33 -1.19
C ALA A 328 18.76 -11.61 -2.52
N GLN A 329 18.94 -10.76 -3.53
CA GLN A 329 18.34 -10.94 -4.85
C GLN A 329 18.87 -12.18 -5.55
N GLN A 330 20.20 -12.38 -5.56
CA GLN A 330 20.80 -13.55 -6.17
C GLN A 330 20.27 -14.84 -5.53
N LYS A 331 20.24 -14.87 -4.20
CA LYS A 331 19.75 -16.03 -3.45
C LYS A 331 18.27 -16.33 -3.76
N LEU A 332 17.42 -15.29 -3.84
CA LEU A 332 16.02 -15.44 -4.17
C LEU A 332 15.81 -15.97 -5.61
N ASP A 333 16.61 -15.49 -6.55
CA ASP A 333 16.57 -15.94 -7.94
C ASP A 333 17.01 -17.41 -8.06
N GLU A 334 18.02 -17.86 -7.30
CA GLU A 334 18.48 -19.24 -7.27
C GLU A 334 17.42 -20.17 -6.67
N GLU A 335 16.81 -19.79 -5.54
CA GLU A 335 15.73 -20.56 -4.91
C GLU A 335 14.51 -20.68 -5.83
N THR A 336 14.14 -19.60 -6.53
CA THR A 336 13.02 -19.60 -7.47
C THR A 336 13.28 -20.53 -8.66
N LYS A 337 14.50 -20.51 -9.23
CA LYS A 337 14.88 -21.40 -10.33
C LYS A 337 14.86 -22.88 -9.90
N SER A 338 15.35 -23.21 -8.71
CA SER A 338 15.38 -24.58 -8.21
C SER A 338 13.97 -25.15 -7.99
N THR A 339 13.02 -24.31 -7.53
CA THR A 339 11.62 -24.71 -7.32
C THR A 339 10.93 -25.05 -8.65
N VAL A 340 11.22 -24.31 -9.72
CA VAL A 340 10.65 -24.55 -11.05
C VAL A 340 11.18 -25.85 -11.67
N LEU A 341 12.44 -26.20 -11.43
CA LEU A 341 13.05 -27.43 -11.95
C LEU A 341 12.52 -28.71 -11.28
N HIS A 342 11.96 -28.61 -10.08
CA HIS A 342 11.42 -29.74 -9.32
C HIS A 342 9.92 -29.98 -9.52
N GLN A 343 9.18 -29.05 -10.11
CA GLN A 343 7.79 -29.24 -10.49
C GLN A 343 7.71 -29.87 -11.88
N ASP A 344 7.62 -31.19 -11.89
CA ASP A 344 7.50 -32.03 -13.08
C ASP A 344 6.81 -31.39 -14.30
N GLY A 345 7.57 -31.06 -15.35
CA GLY A 345 7.16 -31.03 -16.76
C GLY A 345 5.96 -30.19 -17.20
N LYS A 346 5.21 -29.56 -16.30
CA LYS A 346 4.17 -28.60 -16.64
C LYS A 346 4.77 -27.22 -16.61
N HIS A 347 4.87 -26.59 -17.77
CA HIS A 347 5.21 -25.15 -17.90
C HIS A 347 4.23 -24.31 -17.08
N GLY A 348 4.48 -24.19 -15.78
CA GLY A 348 3.89 -23.14 -14.98
C GLY A 348 4.50 -21.82 -15.44
N THR A 349 3.68 -20.88 -15.87
CA THR A 349 4.11 -19.51 -16.14
C THR A 349 4.78 -18.98 -14.86
N LEU A 350 6.09 -18.74 -14.93
CA LEU A 350 6.80 -18.04 -13.86
C LEU A 350 6.06 -16.76 -13.56
N GLY A 351 5.61 -16.60 -12.32
CA GLY A 351 5.09 -15.32 -11.84
C GLY A 351 6.13 -14.21 -12.05
N PRO A 352 5.74 -12.94 -11.99
CA PRO A 352 6.68 -11.84 -12.17
C PRO A 352 7.81 -11.98 -11.15
N ARG A 353 9.06 -11.79 -11.61
CA ARG A 353 10.26 -11.82 -10.76
C ARG A 353 10.13 -10.78 -9.65
N THR A 354 10.35 -11.16 -8.41
CA THR A 354 10.44 -10.24 -7.29
C THR A 354 11.70 -9.39 -7.39
N GLN A 355 11.56 -8.09 -7.17
CA GLN A 355 12.67 -7.15 -7.10
C GLN A 355 12.88 -6.69 -5.65
N ILE A 356 14.12 -6.76 -5.17
CA ILE A 356 14.50 -6.34 -3.81
C ILE A 356 15.07 -4.94 -3.84
N PHE A 357 14.55 -4.06 -2.99
CA PHE A 357 14.99 -2.66 -2.86
C PHE A 357 15.38 -2.35 -1.43
N ARG A 358 16.54 -1.72 -1.27
CA ARG A 358 16.90 -0.96 -0.07
C ARG A 358 16.96 0.50 -0.48
N LEU A 359 16.02 1.28 -0.01
CA LEU A 359 15.88 2.69 -0.36
C LEU A 359 16.66 3.56 0.62
N ASP A 360 17.35 4.56 0.10
CA ASP A 360 17.96 5.60 0.92
C ASP A 360 16.91 6.55 1.49
N VAL A 361 17.24 7.18 2.63
CA VAL A 361 16.33 8.13 3.28
C VAL A 361 15.99 9.28 2.33
N GLY A 362 14.70 9.46 2.08
CA GLY A 362 14.19 10.47 1.16
C GLY A 362 14.15 10.06 -0.31
N GLU A 363 14.74 8.92 -0.68
CA GLU A 363 14.59 8.34 -2.01
C GLU A 363 13.12 7.97 -2.26
N GLN A 364 12.67 8.08 -3.50
CA GLN A 364 11.29 7.75 -3.87
C GLN A 364 11.26 6.64 -4.91
N LEU A 365 10.65 5.53 -4.56
CA LEU A 365 10.35 4.43 -5.48
C LEU A 365 8.91 4.55 -5.98
N ARG A 366 8.74 4.62 -7.32
CA ARG A 366 7.42 4.57 -7.95
C ARG A 366 7.16 3.17 -8.50
N ILE A 367 6.10 2.55 -8.02
CA ILE A 367 5.58 1.25 -8.44
C ILE A 367 4.31 1.47 -9.28
N VAL A 368 4.26 0.85 -10.47
CA VAL A 368 3.15 0.99 -11.43
C VAL A 368 2.48 -0.35 -11.70
#